data_107f7a9cf531a4005cf4862ea0601ac4
#
_entry.id   107f7a9cf531a4005cf4862ea0601ac4
#
_cell.length_a   1.000
_cell.length_b   1.000
_cell.length_c   1.000
_cell.angle_alpha   90.00
_cell.angle_beta   90.00
_cell.angle_gamma   90.00
#
_symmetry.space_group_name_H-M   'P 1'
#
loop_
_entity.id
_entity.type
_entity.pdbx_description
1 polymer ?
#
loop_
_entity_poly.entity_id
_entity_poly.type
_entity_poly.pdbx_seq_one_letter_code
_entity_poly.pdbx_strand_id
1 'polypeptide(L)'
;MEQVSGGAVGTPDRPGLRHGAIGLREVLFQSITAMAPGAAIAASIPAGAAYAGGSLPLAVLLALVACLFTAIAIGELARHIPAAGSVATYTAQGLHPGAGFLVGWGYLFVELLVPPLLFLQLGFTVAATLNSQWPSVPANLWWPWVILGSLIVLFAGYRGIRFSARLGTVLGSFEIVVFVILSILFIVNAGSHNDLSVFGTSHTPEAYKGFTGIIAGSIYTVLAFSGFEAAAPLAEETKNPKRNIRLAVVGATIGIGIIYIFTTYAVDIAYGPGKFSSFSSAGANSWQGLAKASYGIFWVLVFLAVVNSTIANANAGSNVSTRMAFALGRIRMLPRFLSTVHPRYRSPYLAVLVQWVIGLAVPLILGFAYGPITGFVFDATVIVLIVVGVYIACDLACIGYYLRHRREDFNPLLHLVVPILGIVAFAPALLAAAGIQVFSFIAPLTSPSSYSGIVVGVWLLIGVILLVYFASAHPERVAEMSRVHLDDVQADTTLMHP
;
A
#
# COMPACT_ATOMS: atom_id res chain seq x y z
N MET A 1 -28.54 40.95 -46.56
CA MET A 1 -27.69 40.98 -45.37
C MET A 1 -27.75 39.61 -44.74
N GLU A 2 -26.82 38.74 -45.15
CA GLU A 2 -26.69 37.39 -44.61
C GLU A 2 -25.92 37.43 -43.29
N GLN A 3 -26.53 36.90 -42.22
CA GLN A 3 -25.84 36.66 -40.98
C GLN A 3 -25.03 35.36 -41.09
N VAL A 4 -23.73 35.52 -41.10
CA VAL A 4 -22.76 34.41 -40.98
C VAL A 4 -22.81 33.89 -39.53
N SER A 5 -23.42 32.70 -39.33
CA SER A 5 -23.37 31.98 -38.09
C SER A 5 -21.94 31.43 -37.86
N GLY A 6 -21.21 32.05 -36.94
CA GLY A 6 -19.91 31.54 -36.47
C GLY A 6 -20.09 30.19 -35.77
N GLY A 7 -19.73 29.13 -36.47
CA GLY A 7 -19.63 27.80 -35.87
C GLY A 7 -18.59 27.80 -34.75
N ALA A 8 -19.02 27.50 -33.54
CA ALA A 8 -18.12 27.24 -32.40
C ALA A 8 -17.23 26.04 -32.78
N VAL A 9 -15.93 26.31 -32.93
CA VAL A 9 -14.93 25.27 -33.05
C VAL A 9 -14.90 24.46 -31.76
N GLY A 10 -15.56 23.31 -31.79
CA GLY A 10 -15.52 22.36 -30.67
C GLY A 10 -14.09 21.99 -30.37
N THR A 11 -13.62 22.30 -29.16
CA THR A 11 -12.35 21.81 -28.66
C THR A 11 -12.36 20.28 -28.73
N PRO A 12 -11.34 19.64 -29.29
CA PRO A 12 -11.31 18.18 -29.41
C PRO A 12 -11.40 17.56 -28.02
N ASP A 13 -12.40 16.68 -27.87
CA ASP A 13 -12.72 15.90 -26.67
C ASP A 13 -11.42 15.20 -26.18
N ARG A 14 -10.73 15.81 -25.22
CA ARG A 14 -9.54 15.21 -24.63
C ARG A 14 -10.03 14.02 -23.81
N PRO A 15 -9.56 12.79 -24.10
CA PRO A 15 -9.99 11.61 -23.39
C PRO A 15 -9.48 11.67 -21.93
N GLY A 16 -10.28 12.25 -21.03
CA GLY A 16 -10.04 12.32 -19.59
C GLY A 16 -10.58 11.09 -18.85
N LEU A 17 -10.29 11.02 -17.56
CA LEU A 17 -10.87 10.04 -16.64
C LEU A 17 -12.37 10.32 -16.48
N ARG A 18 -13.19 9.30 -16.15
CA ARG A 18 -14.63 9.47 -15.99
C ARG A 18 -14.94 10.08 -14.61
N HIS A 19 -15.31 11.35 -14.57
CA HIS A 19 -15.72 12.03 -13.33
C HIS A 19 -16.97 11.41 -12.70
N GLY A 20 -16.99 11.35 -11.35
CA GLY A 20 -18.14 10.92 -10.56
C GLY A 20 -18.59 9.47 -10.84
N ALA A 21 -17.70 8.60 -11.34
CA ALA A 21 -18.03 7.23 -11.72
C ALA A 21 -18.17 6.27 -10.53
N ILE A 22 -17.51 6.56 -9.38
CA ILE A 22 -17.44 5.70 -8.22
C ILE A 22 -17.94 6.38 -6.94
N GLY A 23 -18.57 5.61 -6.05
CA GLY A 23 -19.09 6.10 -4.76
C GLY A 23 -18.18 5.75 -3.59
N LEU A 24 -18.63 6.09 -2.36
CA LEU A 24 -17.89 5.81 -1.12
C LEU A 24 -17.52 4.33 -0.99
N ARG A 25 -18.43 3.42 -1.34
CA ARG A 25 -18.20 1.98 -1.21
C ARG A 25 -17.00 1.52 -2.04
N GLU A 26 -16.97 1.90 -3.31
CA GLU A 26 -15.90 1.50 -4.23
C GLU A 26 -14.55 2.11 -3.81
N VAL A 27 -14.57 3.36 -3.36
CA VAL A 27 -13.36 4.08 -2.89
C VAL A 27 -12.83 3.48 -1.59
N LEU A 28 -13.72 3.12 -0.64
CA LEU A 28 -13.38 2.43 0.60
C LEU A 28 -12.72 1.06 0.31
N PHE A 29 -13.35 0.28 -0.58
CA PHE A 29 -12.81 -1.02 -0.97
C PHE A 29 -11.50 -0.92 -1.76
N GLN A 30 -11.21 0.18 -2.44
CA GLN A 30 -9.91 0.41 -3.05
C GLN A 30 -8.80 0.45 -1.99
N SER A 31 -8.97 1.22 -0.91
CA SER A 31 -8.02 1.23 0.21
C SER A 31 -7.94 -0.13 0.91
N ILE A 32 -9.07 -0.80 1.15
CA ILE A 32 -9.10 -2.14 1.74
C ILE A 32 -8.32 -3.14 0.88
N THR A 33 -8.57 -3.16 -0.43
CA THR A 33 -7.89 -4.09 -1.36
C THR A 33 -6.40 -3.77 -1.48
N ALA A 34 -6.02 -2.50 -1.42
CA ALA A 34 -4.62 -2.07 -1.45
C ALA A 34 -3.85 -2.49 -0.18
N MET A 35 -4.51 -2.57 0.98
CA MET A 35 -3.92 -3.14 2.20
C MET A 35 -3.84 -4.67 2.18
N ALA A 36 -4.46 -5.35 1.19
CA ALA A 36 -4.42 -6.80 0.99
C ALA A 36 -4.66 -7.63 2.27
N PRO A 37 -5.84 -7.58 2.89
CA PRO A 37 -6.06 -8.19 4.20
C PRO A 37 -5.62 -9.64 4.30
N GLY A 38 -5.98 -10.49 3.35
CA GLY A 38 -5.60 -11.91 3.36
C GLY A 38 -4.11 -12.14 3.19
N ALA A 39 -3.45 -11.38 2.31
CA ALA A 39 -2.02 -11.47 2.09
C ALA A 39 -1.23 -10.95 3.30
N ALA A 40 -1.66 -9.84 3.88
CA ALA A 40 -1.03 -9.23 5.04
C ALA A 40 -1.15 -10.12 6.29
N ILE A 41 -2.34 -10.67 6.57
CA ILE A 41 -2.57 -11.61 7.68
C ILE A 41 -1.74 -12.88 7.51
N ALA A 42 -1.57 -13.37 6.28
CA ALA A 42 -0.87 -14.63 6.02
C ALA A 42 0.66 -14.50 5.93
N ALA A 43 1.22 -13.33 5.60
CA ALA A 43 2.67 -13.20 5.42
C ALA A 43 3.28 -11.94 6.06
N SER A 44 2.79 -10.71 5.73
CA SER A 44 3.42 -9.50 6.24
C SER A 44 3.41 -9.44 7.77
N ILE A 45 2.25 -9.59 8.40
CA ILE A 45 2.13 -9.57 9.86
C ILE A 45 2.92 -10.72 10.50
N PRO A 46 2.75 -12.00 10.07
CA PRO A 46 3.53 -13.11 10.62
C PRO A 46 5.05 -12.96 10.49
N ALA A 47 5.56 -12.28 9.48
CA ALA A 47 6.98 -11.99 9.37
C ALA A 47 7.51 -11.20 10.58
N GLY A 48 6.69 -10.36 11.18
CA GLY A 48 7.01 -9.64 12.43
C GLY A 48 7.11 -10.54 13.66
N ALA A 49 6.52 -11.74 13.63
CA ALA A 49 6.55 -12.67 14.78
C ALA A 49 7.96 -13.13 15.13
N ALA A 50 8.88 -13.20 14.15
CA ALA A 50 10.28 -13.53 14.41
C ALA A 50 10.95 -12.57 15.40
N TYR A 51 10.46 -11.33 15.46
CA TYR A 51 10.99 -10.24 16.30
C TYR A 51 10.13 -9.97 17.52
N ALA A 52 8.81 -9.83 17.33
CA ALA A 52 7.87 -9.49 18.39
C ALA A 52 7.39 -10.71 19.18
N GLY A 53 7.55 -11.93 18.67
CA GLY A 53 7.04 -13.15 19.28
C GLY A 53 5.54 -13.08 19.53
N GLY A 54 5.08 -13.61 20.67
CA GLY A 54 3.70 -13.51 21.13
C GLY A 54 3.26 -12.10 21.57
N SER A 55 4.14 -11.10 21.47
CA SER A 55 3.78 -9.69 21.62
C SER A 55 3.43 -9.01 20.28
N LEU A 56 3.28 -9.77 19.20
CA LEU A 56 2.94 -9.24 17.87
C LEU A 56 1.60 -8.48 17.83
N PRO A 57 0.53 -8.87 18.56
CA PRO A 57 -0.69 -8.08 18.64
C PRO A 57 -0.47 -6.64 19.10
N LEU A 58 0.48 -6.40 20.03
CA LEU A 58 0.89 -5.05 20.43
C LEU A 58 1.56 -4.30 19.26
N ALA A 59 2.44 -4.94 18.51
CA ALA A 59 3.09 -4.31 17.36
C ALA A 59 2.06 -3.91 16.29
N VAL A 60 1.03 -4.73 16.03
CA VAL A 60 -0.09 -4.41 15.13
C VAL A 60 -0.92 -3.24 15.66
N LEU A 61 -1.22 -3.20 16.97
CA LEU A 61 -1.95 -2.10 17.59
C LEU A 61 -1.19 -0.78 17.46
N LEU A 62 0.12 -0.77 17.71
CA LEU A 62 0.94 0.43 17.58
C LEU A 62 1.06 0.88 16.12
N ALA A 63 1.14 -0.06 15.18
CA ALA A 63 1.11 0.24 13.75
C ALA A 63 -0.24 0.86 13.32
N LEU A 64 -1.38 0.35 13.82
CA LEU A 64 -2.69 0.97 13.60
C LEU A 64 -2.71 2.42 14.09
N VAL A 65 -2.22 2.68 15.30
CA VAL A 65 -2.21 4.03 15.89
C VAL A 65 -1.36 4.97 15.04
N ALA A 66 -0.16 4.55 14.63
CA ALA A 66 0.73 5.33 13.77
C ALA A 66 0.07 5.65 12.42
N CYS A 67 -0.46 4.61 11.74
CA CYS A 67 -1.14 4.78 10.46
C CYS A 67 -2.41 5.62 10.56
N LEU A 68 -3.14 5.55 11.68
CA LEU A 68 -4.35 6.35 11.89
C LEU A 68 -4.04 7.84 12.01
N PHE A 69 -2.95 8.25 12.65
CA PHE A 69 -2.54 9.65 12.71
C PHE A 69 -2.30 10.19 11.29
N THR A 70 -1.56 9.49 10.48
CA THR A 70 -1.31 9.91 9.08
C THR A 70 -2.56 9.78 8.20
N ALA A 71 -3.42 8.78 8.42
CA ALA A 71 -4.69 8.66 7.71
C ALA A 71 -5.61 9.86 7.97
N ILE A 72 -5.62 10.39 9.21
CA ILE A 72 -6.34 11.62 9.55
C ILE A 72 -5.72 12.81 8.81
N ALA A 73 -4.39 12.96 8.84
CA ALA A 73 -3.70 14.06 8.14
C ALA A 73 -3.97 14.05 6.63
N ILE A 74 -3.87 12.87 5.97
CA ILE A 74 -4.21 12.69 4.55
C ILE A 74 -5.69 12.99 4.31
N GLY A 75 -6.59 12.55 5.21
CA GLY A 75 -8.01 12.82 5.13
C GLY A 75 -8.35 14.31 5.20
N GLU A 76 -7.67 15.07 6.07
CA GLU A 76 -7.84 16.52 6.16
C GLU A 76 -7.28 17.23 4.91
N LEU A 77 -6.14 16.80 4.37
CA LEU A 77 -5.61 17.33 3.10
C LEU A 77 -6.58 17.04 1.93
N ALA A 78 -7.10 15.82 1.82
CA ALA A 78 -8.05 15.42 0.78
C ALA A 78 -9.36 16.23 0.82
N ARG A 79 -9.74 16.73 1.98
CA ARG A 79 -10.93 17.61 2.14
C ARG A 79 -10.81 18.90 1.33
N HIS A 80 -9.60 19.43 1.20
CA HIS A 80 -9.36 20.70 0.50
C HIS A 80 -8.64 20.52 -0.83
N ILE A 81 -7.88 19.44 -1.01
CA ILE A 81 -7.03 19.15 -2.18
C ILE A 81 -7.46 17.81 -2.81
N PRO A 82 -8.67 17.67 -3.36
CA PRO A 82 -9.10 16.40 -3.97
C PRO A 82 -8.48 16.22 -5.36
N ALA A 83 -7.19 15.89 -5.41
CA ALA A 83 -6.41 15.75 -6.63
C ALA A 83 -5.97 14.31 -6.90
N ALA A 84 -5.95 13.88 -8.15
CA ALA A 84 -5.42 12.57 -8.56
C ALA A 84 -3.91 12.41 -8.28
N GLY A 85 -3.16 13.51 -8.16
CA GLY A 85 -1.77 13.51 -7.72
C GLY A 85 -1.57 13.09 -6.26
N SER A 86 -2.67 12.99 -5.45
CA SER A 86 -2.66 12.40 -4.12
C SER A 86 -1.55 12.97 -3.22
N VAL A 87 -0.77 12.09 -2.58
CA VAL A 87 0.32 12.43 -1.65
C VAL A 87 1.36 13.39 -2.24
N ALA A 88 1.64 13.30 -3.54
CA ALA A 88 2.55 14.21 -4.22
C ALA A 88 1.98 15.64 -4.27
N THR A 89 0.70 15.81 -4.64
CA THR A 89 0.04 17.11 -4.69
C THR A 89 -0.16 17.69 -3.27
N TYR A 90 -0.49 16.85 -2.29
CA TYR A 90 -0.60 17.27 -0.89
C TYR A 90 0.73 17.85 -0.39
N THR A 91 1.82 17.14 -0.66
CA THR A 91 3.17 17.59 -0.26
C THR A 91 3.62 18.82 -1.05
N ALA A 92 3.29 18.92 -2.33
CA ALA A 92 3.59 20.08 -3.14
C ALA A 92 2.92 21.35 -2.62
N GLN A 93 1.63 21.26 -2.26
CA GLN A 93 0.87 22.41 -1.73
C GLN A 93 1.21 22.72 -0.26
N GLY A 94 1.41 21.68 0.57
CA GLY A 94 1.70 21.86 1.99
C GLY A 94 3.14 22.32 2.28
N LEU A 95 4.11 21.88 1.48
CA LEU A 95 5.54 22.20 1.67
C LEU A 95 6.11 23.01 0.51
N HIS A 96 6.39 22.32 -0.61
CA HIS A 96 7.01 22.93 -1.79
C HIS A 96 6.85 22.02 -3.01
N PRO A 97 6.68 22.53 -4.26
CA PRO A 97 6.52 21.71 -5.46
C PRO A 97 7.63 20.66 -5.67
N GLY A 98 8.89 21.02 -5.34
CA GLY A 98 10.02 20.08 -5.39
C GLY A 98 9.91 18.94 -4.38
N ALA A 99 9.39 19.18 -3.17
CA ALA A 99 9.11 18.14 -2.19
C ALA A 99 7.99 17.23 -2.69
N GLY A 100 6.94 17.79 -3.31
CA GLY A 100 5.88 17.02 -3.97
C GLY A 100 6.39 16.10 -5.06
N PHE A 101 7.35 16.58 -5.88
CA PHE A 101 8.01 15.74 -6.87
C PHE A 101 8.74 14.56 -6.25
N LEU A 102 9.57 14.79 -5.22
CA LEU A 102 10.35 13.72 -4.57
C LEU A 102 9.44 12.71 -3.87
N VAL A 103 8.36 13.16 -3.23
CA VAL A 103 7.35 12.27 -2.63
C VAL A 103 6.63 11.46 -3.70
N GLY A 104 6.23 12.09 -4.81
CA GLY A 104 5.63 11.38 -5.94
C GLY A 104 6.58 10.38 -6.59
N TRP A 105 7.86 10.72 -6.70
CA TRP A 105 8.92 9.83 -7.20
C TRP A 105 9.14 8.62 -6.28
N GLY A 106 9.16 8.85 -4.96
CA GLY A 106 9.23 7.77 -3.97
C GLY A 106 7.99 6.88 -4.00
N TYR A 107 6.80 7.48 -4.02
CA TYR A 107 5.54 6.73 -4.06
C TYR A 107 5.37 5.92 -5.35
N LEU A 108 5.83 6.46 -6.49
CA LEU A 108 5.90 5.68 -7.73
C LEU A 108 6.75 4.41 -7.55
N PHE A 109 7.89 4.50 -6.85
CA PHE A 109 8.75 3.33 -6.61
C PHE A 109 8.08 2.30 -5.70
N VAL A 110 7.41 2.74 -4.63
CA VAL A 110 6.60 1.85 -3.78
C VAL A 110 5.61 1.06 -4.63
N GLU A 111 4.82 1.75 -5.43
CA GLU A 111 3.77 1.13 -6.24
C GLU A 111 4.31 0.26 -7.40
N LEU A 112 5.54 0.53 -7.85
CA LEU A 112 6.25 -0.34 -8.79
C LEU A 112 6.70 -1.65 -8.14
N LEU A 113 7.00 -1.65 -6.83
CA LEU A 113 7.49 -2.80 -6.07
C LEU A 113 6.37 -3.64 -5.41
N VAL A 114 5.15 -3.08 -5.23
CA VAL A 114 4.00 -3.83 -4.69
C VAL A 114 3.67 -5.09 -5.50
N PRO A 115 3.55 -5.09 -6.86
CA PRO A 115 3.31 -6.32 -7.60
C PRO A 115 4.43 -7.37 -7.46
N PRO A 116 5.74 -7.03 -7.56
CA PRO A 116 6.84 -7.95 -7.25
C PRO A 116 6.71 -8.65 -5.90
N LEU A 117 6.45 -7.88 -4.84
CA LEU A 117 6.24 -8.38 -3.48
C LEU A 117 5.15 -9.44 -3.45
N LEU A 118 4.00 -9.13 -4.02
CA LEU A 118 2.81 -10.00 -4.01
C LEU A 118 2.99 -11.23 -4.91
N PHE A 119 3.74 -11.11 -6.00
CA PHE A 119 4.05 -12.28 -6.85
C PHE A 119 5.02 -13.23 -6.16
N LEU A 120 6.01 -12.74 -5.39
CA LEU A 120 6.84 -13.59 -4.52
C LEU A 120 5.97 -14.32 -3.51
N GLN A 121 5.06 -13.60 -2.82
CA GLN A 121 4.14 -14.20 -1.86
C GLN A 121 3.25 -15.25 -2.51
N LEU A 122 2.66 -14.98 -3.67
CA LEU A 122 1.89 -15.95 -4.43
C LEU A 122 2.72 -17.20 -4.74
N GLY A 123 3.94 -16.99 -5.25
CA GLY A 123 4.85 -18.07 -5.64
C GLY A 123 5.16 -19.00 -4.48
N PHE A 124 5.67 -18.48 -3.37
CA PHE A 124 6.04 -19.35 -2.24
C PHE A 124 4.81 -19.93 -1.53
N THR A 125 3.70 -19.21 -1.45
CA THR A 125 2.46 -19.72 -0.84
C THR A 125 1.92 -20.92 -1.62
N VAL A 126 1.81 -20.81 -2.95
CA VAL A 126 1.28 -21.91 -3.77
C VAL A 126 2.24 -23.08 -3.77
N ALA A 127 3.53 -22.86 -4.00
CA ALA A 127 4.53 -23.94 -4.01
C ALA A 127 4.59 -24.71 -2.68
N ALA A 128 4.62 -24.00 -1.56
CA ALA A 128 4.66 -24.61 -0.23
C ALA A 128 3.33 -25.35 0.09
N THR A 129 2.18 -24.81 -0.33
CA THR A 129 0.87 -25.49 -0.14
C THR A 129 0.81 -26.77 -0.96
N LEU A 130 1.20 -26.73 -2.24
CA LEU A 130 1.20 -27.90 -3.10
C LEU A 130 2.14 -28.98 -2.56
N ASN A 131 3.36 -28.63 -2.17
CA ASN A 131 4.32 -29.56 -1.59
C ASN A 131 3.79 -30.21 -0.29
N SER A 132 3.12 -29.44 0.57
CA SER A 132 2.54 -29.97 1.82
C SER A 132 1.35 -30.92 1.62
N GLN A 133 0.61 -30.77 0.52
CA GLN A 133 -0.53 -31.63 0.20
C GLN A 133 -0.12 -32.83 -0.70
N TRP A 134 0.83 -32.58 -1.59
CA TRP A 134 1.37 -33.56 -2.54
C TRP A 134 2.89 -33.50 -2.50
N PRO A 135 3.55 -34.31 -1.64
CA PRO A 135 5.02 -34.27 -1.47
C PRO A 135 5.82 -34.59 -2.75
N SER A 136 5.18 -35.15 -3.77
CA SER A 136 5.76 -35.36 -5.10
C SER A 136 5.95 -34.03 -5.88
N VAL A 137 5.27 -32.96 -5.50
CA VAL A 137 5.44 -31.63 -6.10
C VAL A 137 6.62 -30.93 -5.42
N PRO A 138 7.69 -30.58 -6.15
CA PRO A 138 8.87 -29.94 -5.55
C PRO A 138 8.55 -28.56 -4.95
N ALA A 139 9.05 -28.28 -3.74
CA ALA A 139 8.86 -27.01 -3.04
C ALA A 139 9.50 -25.79 -3.75
N ASN A 140 10.46 -26.04 -4.65
CA ASN A 140 11.17 -24.99 -5.40
C ASN A 140 10.41 -24.48 -6.65
N LEU A 141 9.22 -25.01 -6.94
CA LEU A 141 8.38 -24.59 -8.06
C LEU A 141 7.53 -23.34 -7.72
N TRP A 142 8.16 -22.31 -7.16
CA TRP A 142 7.52 -21.03 -6.85
C TRP A 142 7.41 -20.12 -8.08
N TRP A 143 8.39 -20.13 -8.97
CA TRP A 143 8.49 -19.23 -10.13
C TRP A 143 7.39 -19.37 -11.19
N PRO A 144 6.81 -20.55 -11.50
CA PRO A 144 5.71 -20.63 -12.45
C PRO A 144 4.46 -19.88 -11.96
N TRP A 145 4.24 -19.82 -10.65
CA TRP A 145 3.12 -19.11 -10.05
C TRP A 145 3.33 -17.59 -10.06
N VAL A 146 4.57 -17.14 -9.95
CA VAL A 146 4.95 -15.73 -10.21
C VAL A 146 4.59 -15.34 -11.65
N ILE A 147 4.96 -16.14 -12.63
CA ILE A 147 4.64 -15.89 -14.04
C ILE A 147 3.11 -15.88 -14.25
N LEU A 148 2.40 -16.89 -13.75
CA LEU A 148 0.95 -16.98 -13.90
C LEU A 148 0.24 -15.77 -13.26
N GLY A 149 0.60 -15.41 -12.03
CA GLY A 149 0.04 -14.24 -11.33
C GLY A 149 0.30 -12.94 -12.10
N SER A 150 1.52 -12.76 -12.61
CA SER A 150 1.88 -11.58 -13.39
C SER A 150 1.09 -11.47 -14.70
N LEU A 151 0.82 -12.58 -15.39
CA LEU A 151 -0.01 -12.61 -16.60
C LEU A 151 -1.48 -12.29 -16.31
N ILE A 152 -2.02 -12.76 -15.19
CA ILE A 152 -3.39 -12.42 -14.75
C ILE A 152 -3.50 -10.90 -14.52
N VAL A 153 -2.53 -10.31 -13.81
CA VAL A 153 -2.51 -8.87 -13.52
C VAL A 153 -2.29 -8.05 -14.80
N LEU A 154 -1.41 -8.50 -15.70
CA LEU A 154 -1.24 -7.88 -17.02
C LEU A 154 -2.57 -7.83 -17.79
N PHE A 155 -3.27 -8.95 -17.87
CA PHE A 155 -4.56 -9.05 -18.57
C PHE A 155 -5.61 -8.13 -17.95
N ALA A 156 -5.70 -8.08 -16.61
CA ALA A 156 -6.64 -7.23 -15.90
C ALA A 156 -6.33 -5.74 -16.12
N GLY A 157 -5.07 -5.32 -16.00
CA GLY A 157 -4.62 -3.94 -16.22
C GLY A 157 -4.83 -3.49 -17.67
N TYR A 158 -4.59 -4.38 -18.65
CA TYR A 158 -4.82 -4.10 -20.06
C TYR A 158 -6.31 -3.88 -20.39
N ARG A 159 -7.21 -4.68 -19.78
CA ARG A 159 -8.69 -4.58 -19.94
C ARG A 159 -9.30 -3.35 -19.26
N GLY A 160 -8.61 -2.73 -18.32
CA GLY A 160 -9.01 -1.49 -17.67
C GLY A 160 -9.81 -1.68 -16.36
N ILE A 161 -9.99 -0.55 -15.63
CA ILE A 161 -10.35 -0.50 -14.21
C ILE A 161 -11.74 -1.04 -13.83
N ARG A 162 -12.74 -0.95 -14.71
CA ARG A 162 -14.12 -1.34 -14.35
C ARG A 162 -14.29 -2.80 -13.98
N PHE A 163 -13.53 -3.68 -14.65
CA PHE A 163 -13.53 -5.11 -14.36
C PHE A 163 -12.84 -5.38 -13.02
N SER A 164 -11.72 -4.71 -12.78
CA SER A 164 -10.88 -4.84 -11.59
C SER A 164 -11.60 -4.43 -10.30
N ALA A 165 -12.30 -3.28 -10.28
CA ALA A 165 -12.90 -2.74 -9.06
C ALA A 165 -14.08 -3.58 -8.53
N ARG A 166 -14.94 -4.12 -9.40
CA ARG A 166 -16.05 -5.00 -8.98
C ARG A 166 -15.55 -6.34 -8.44
N LEU A 167 -14.58 -6.91 -9.13
CA LEU A 167 -13.95 -8.17 -8.71
C LEU A 167 -13.27 -7.99 -7.34
N GLY A 168 -12.51 -6.89 -7.15
CA GLY A 168 -11.85 -6.57 -5.89
C GLY A 168 -12.81 -6.47 -4.69
N THR A 169 -14.01 -5.89 -4.88
CA THR A 169 -14.99 -5.80 -3.78
C THR A 169 -15.51 -7.16 -3.33
N VAL A 170 -15.86 -8.04 -4.27
CA VAL A 170 -16.39 -9.38 -3.94
C VAL A 170 -15.31 -10.25 -3.32
N LEU A 171 -14.14 -10.26 -3.93
CA LEU A 171 -13.03 -11.09 -3.50
C LEU A 171 -12.41 -10.58 -2.18
N GLY A 172 -12.32 -9.26 -1.99
CA GLY A 172 -11.85 -8.67 -0.73
C GLY A 172 -12.81 -8.94 0.44
N SER A 173 -14.14 -8.99 0.19
CA SER A 173 -15.08 -9.39 1.22
C SER A 173 -14.93 -10.87 1.60
N PHE A 174 -14.68 -11.74 0.62
CA PHE A 174 -14.48 -13.17 0.85
C PHE A 174 -13.27 -13.44 1.78
N GLU A 175 -12.11 -12.84 1.50
CA GLU A 175 -10.91 -13.07 2.31
C GLU A 175 -11.09 -12.61 3.76
N ILE A 176 -11.71 -11.44 3.98
CA ILE A 176 -12.01 -10.93 5.31
C ILE A 176 -12.90 -11.92 6.08
N VAL A 177 -13.97 -12.37 5.46
CA VAL A 177 -14.93 -13.32 6.08
C VAL A 177 -14.22 -14.62 6.48
N VAL A 178 -13.37 -15.18 5.61
CA VAL A 178 -12.63 -16.41 5.92
C VAL A 178 -11.75 -16.24 7.16
N PHE A 179 -10.93 -15.18 7.22
CA PHE A 179 -10.04 -14.95 8.35
C PHE A 179 -10.79 -14.59 9.64
N VAL A 180 -11.87 -13.82 9.55
CA VAL A 180 -12.70 -13.48 10.72
C VAL A 180 -13.38 -14.72 11.30
N ILE A 181 -13.98 -15.58 10.47
CA ILE A 181 -14.62 -16.82 10.94
C ILE A 181 -13.57 -17.72 11.60
N LEU A 182 -12.41 -17.92 10.97
CA LEU A 182 -11.35 -18.76 11.53
C LEU A 182 -10.84 -18.20 12.86
N SER A 183 -10.70 -16.88 12.97
CA SER A 183 -10.27 -16.21 14.22
C SER A 183 -11.29 -16.38 15.34
N ILE A 184 -12.59 -16.26 15.04
CA ILE A 184 -13.64 -16.55 16.03
C ILE A 184 -13.53 -17.99 16.53
N LEU A 185 -13.36 -18.96 15.61
CA LEU A 185 -13.21 -20.36 15.95
C LEU A 185 -11.96 -20.60 16.84
N PHE A 186 -10.83 -19.96 16.55
CA PHE A 186 -9.62 -20.05 17.37
C PHE A 186 -9.83 -19.51 18.78
N ILE A 187 -10.45 -18.33 18.93
CA ILE A 187 -10.70 -17.70 20.21
C ILE A 187 -11.68 -18.54 21.06
N VAL A 188 -12.75 -19.03 20.45
CA VAL A 188 -13.73 -19.90 21.12
C VAL A 188 -13.09 -21.20 21.57
N ASN A 189 -12.27 -21.83 20.71
CA ASN A 189 -11.59 -23.08 21.04
C ASN A 189 -10.50 -22.90 22.13
N ALA A 190 -9.88 -21.73 22.20
CA ALA A 190 -8.91 -21.41 23.24
C ALA A 190 -9.51 -21.34 24.64
N GLY A 191 -10.79 -20.95 24.77
CA GLY A 191 -11.52 -20.93 26.04
C GLY A 191 -10.77 -20.14 27.13
N SER A 192 -10.39 -20.83 28.23
CA SER A 192 -9.62 -20.23 29.33
C SER A 192 -8.16 -19.91 29.01
N HIS A 193 -7.64 -20.35 27.87
CA HIS A 193 -6.26 -20.04 27.43
C HIS A 193 -6.16 -18.71 26.67
N ASN A 194 -7.27 -17.96 26.54
CA ASN A 194 -7.20 -16.60 26.07
C ASN A 194 -6.35 -15.75 27.02
N ASP A 195 -5.34 -15.08 26.46
CA ASP A 195 -4.35 -14.33 27.24
C ASP A 195 -4.16 -12.92 26.65
N LEU A 196 -4.57 -11.90 27.41
CA LEU A 196 -4.41 -10.50 27.02
C LEU A 196 -2.98 -9.97 27.29
N SER A 197 -2.13 -10.73 27.97
CA SER A 197 -0.72 -10.33 28.19
C SER A 197 0.09 -10.21 26.89
N VAL A 198 -0.41 -10.78 25.78
CA VAL A 198 0.13 -10.59 24.42
C VAL A 198 0.10 -9.14 23.93
N PHE A 199 -0.73 -8.28 24.54
CA PHE A 199 -0.69 -6.83 24.34
C PHE A 199 0.36 -6.11 25.19
N GLY A 200 1.20 -6.85 25.91
CA GLY A 200 2.40 -6.37 26.60
C GLY A 200 3.68 -6.79 25.88
N THR A 201 4.82 -6.60 26.50
CA THR A 201 6.15 -6.95 25.97
C THR A 201 6.71 -8.25 26.54
N SER A 202 5.93 -8.99 27.32
CA SER A 202 6.37 -10.18 28.07
C SER A 202 6.67 -11.40 27.19
N HIS A 203 6.09 -11.45 25.99
CA HIS A 203 6.22 -12.58 25.04
C HIS A 203 7.18 -12.31 23.90
N THR A 204 8.03 -11.26 24.01
CA THR A 204 9.09 -11.01 23.00
C THR A 204 10.22 -12.03 23.16
N PRO A 205 10.87 -12.48 22.06
CA PRO A 205 12.04 -13.36 22.13
C PRO A 205 13.20 -12.72 22.88
N GLU A 206 14.00 -13.54 23.57
CA GLU A 206 15.18 -13.03 24.33
C GLU A 206 16.15 -12.23 23.44
N ALA A 207 16.32 -12.62 22.17
CA ALA A 207 17.18 -11.90 21.22
C ALA A 207 16.66 -10.49 20.89
N TYR A 208 15.36 -10.21 21.09
CA TYR A 208 14.68 -8.96 20.79
C TYR A 208 13.80 -8.51 21.96
N LYS A 209 14.33 -8.56 23.18
CA LYS A 209 13.56 -8.34 24.40
C LYS A 209 12.88 -6.98 24.48
N GLY A 210 11.63 -6.97 24.89
CA GLY A 210 10.85 -5.77 25.17
C GLY A 210 10.50 -4.97 23.91
N PHE A 211 10.63 -3.66 23.95
CA PHE A 211 10.28 -2.78 22.84
C PHE A 211 11.18 -2.97 21.61
N THR A 212 12.38 -3.52 21.74
CA THR A 212 13.25 -3.84 20.58
C THR A 212 12.53 -4.78 19.61
N GLY A 213 11.91 -5.84 20.13
CA GLY A 213 11.15 -6.79 19.32
C GLY A 213 9.91 -6.16 18.68
N ILE A 214 9.20 -5.31 19.43
CA ILE A 214 8.02 -4.60 18.92
C ILE A 214 8.41 -3.67 17.75
N ILE A 215 9.50 -2.91 17.90
CA ILE A 215 9.96 -1.97 16.86
C ILE A 215 10.50 -2.73 15.63
N ALA A 216 11.29 -3.79 15.82
CA ALA A 216 11.75 -4.62 14.71
C ALA A 216 10.58 -5.30 13.97
N GLY A 217 9.57 -5.79 14.70
CA GLY A 217 8.34 -6.34 14.13
C GLY A 217 7.48 -5.28 13.43
N SER A 218 7.58 -4.01 13.84
CA SER A 218 6.76 -2.92 13.29
C SER A 218 7.02 -2.66 11.80
N ILE A 219 8.18 -2.99 11.25
CA ILE A 219 8.45 -2.91 9.81
C ILE A 219 7.38 -3.68 9.05
N TYR A 220 7.09 -4.90 9.46
CA TYR A 220 6.16 -5.80 8.79
C TYR A 220 4.70 -5.50 9.11
N THR A 221 4.41 -5.05 10.33
CA THR A 221 3.04 -4.65 10.71
C THR A 221 2.65 -3.31 10.08
N VAL A 222 3.56 -2.34 9.93
CA VAL A 222 3.32 -1.10 9.18
C VAL A 222 3.13 -1.39 7.69
N LEU A 223 3.92 -2.34 7.11
CA LEU A 223 3.73 -2.78 5.73
C LEU A 223 2.30 -3.27 5.49
N ALA A 224 1.72 -4.00 6.44
CA ALA A 224 0.35 -4.52 6.33
C ALA A 224 -0.70 -3.40 6.19
N PHE A 225 -0.43 -2.22 6.74
CA PHE A 225 -1.30 -1.05 6.60
C PHE A 225 -1.01 -0.22 5.34
N SER A 226 0.12 -0.41 4.66
CA SER A 226 0.43 0.33 3.43
C SER A 226 -0.66 0.13 2.39
N GLY A 227 -1.14 1.24 1.80
CA GLY A 227 -2.27 1.24 0.87
C GLY A 227 -3.56 1.86 1.40
N PHE A 228 -3.64 2.24 2.69
CA PHE A 228 -4.83 2.94 3.18
C PHE A 228 -5.08 4.25 2.43
N GLU A 229 -4.05 4.89 1.92
CA GLU A 229 -4.09 6.11 1.11
C GLU A 229 -4.51 5.88 -0.34
N ALA A 230 -4.63 4.65 -0.81
CA ALA A 230 -4.91 4.30 -2.22
C ALA A 230 -6.29 4.77 -2.73
N ALA A 231 -7.16 5.23 -1.85
CA ALA A 231 -8.37 5.97 -2.20
C ALA A 231 -8.07 7.37 -2.77
N ALA A 232 -7.00 8.03 -2.33
CA ALA A 232 -6.74 9.44 -2.64
C ALA A 232 -6.48 9.70 -4.13
N PRO A 233 -5.74 8.88 -4.90
CA PRO A 233 -5.58 9.06 -6.35
C PRO A 233 -6.88 8.95 -7.15
N LEU A 234 -7.95 8.40 -6.59
CA LEU A 234 -9.25 8.26 -7.23
C LEU A 234 -10.17 9.48 -7.06
N ALA A 235 -9.65 10.58 -6.51
CA ALA A 235 -10.43 11.77 -6.21
C ALA A 235 -11.21 12.30 -7.43
N GLU A 236 -10.59 12.36 -8.61
CA GLU A 236 -11.23 12.84 -9.84
C GLU A 236 -12.36 11.94 -10.34
N GLU A 237 -12.30 10.64 -10.07
CA GLU A 237 -13.33 9.66 -10.47
C GLU A 237 -14.42 9.50 -9.39
N THR A 238 -14.25 10.09 -8.21
CA THR A 238 -15.10 9.88 -7.03
C THR A 238 -16.23 10.90 -6.93
N LYS A 239 -17.44 10.43 -6.59
CA LYS A 239 -18.57 11.29 -6.21
C LYS A 239 -18.26 11.94 -4.86
N ASN A 240 -18.51 13.28 -4.74
CA ASN A 240 -18.23 14.04 -3.51
C ASN A 240 -16.83 13.75 -2.94
N PRO A 241 -15.75 13.98 -3.70
CA PRO A 241 -14.40 13.50 -3.36
C PRO A 241 -13.91 14.04 -2.01
N LYS A 242 -14.18 15.30 -1.68
CA LYS A 242 -13.81 15.95 -0.41
C LYS A 242 -14.28 15.18 0.83
N ARG A 243 -15.46 14.54 0.76
CA ARG A 243 -16.03 13.73 1.85
C ARG A 243 -15.62 12.27 1.73
N ASN A 244 -15.78 11.69 0.53
CA ASN A 244 -15.67 10.25 0.36
C ASN A 244 -14.24 9.75 0.45
N ILE A 245 -13.24 10.51 -0.02
CA ILE A 245 -11.82 10.16 0.14
C ILE A 245 -11.43 10.14 1.62
N ARG A 246 -11.78 11.21 2.38
CA ARG A 246 -11.51 11.26 3.83
C ARG A 246 -12.12 10.07 4.57
N LEU A 247 -13.41 9.79 4.32
CA LEU A 247 -14.09 8.67 4.96
C LEU A 247 -13.49 7.31 4.56
N ALA A 248 -13.07 7.16 3.30
CA ALA A 248 -12.46 5.93 2.82
C ALA A 248 -11.09 5.68 3.46
N VAL A 249 -10.21 6.68 3.46
CA VAL A 249 -8.86 6.57 4.02
C VAL A 249 -8.92 6.23 5.52
N VAL A 250 -9.62 7.05 6.31
CA VAL A 250 -9.71 6.85 7.77
C VAL A 250 -10.51 5.60 8.11
N GLY A 251 -11.65 5.38 7.45
CA GLY A 251 -12.53 4.24 7.69
C GLY A 251 -11.88 2.90 7.33
N ALA A 252 -11.12 2.84 6.22
CA ALA A 252 -10.37 1.63 5.85
C ALA A 252 -9.27 1.33 6.87
N THR A 253 -8.51 2.34 7.30
CA THR A 253 -7.45 2.18 8.30
C THR A 253 -8.00 1.61 9.60
N ILE A 254 -9.09 2.17 10.13
CA ILE A 254 -9.73 1.68 11.37
C ILE A 254 -10.29 0.27 11.17
N GLY A 255 -11.08 0.06 10.11
CA GLY A 255 -11.77 -1.21 9.88
C GLY A 255 -10.80 -2.37 9.71
N ILE A 256 -9.79 -2.20 8.85
CA ILE A 256 -8.77 -3.22 8.62
C ILE A 256 -7.85 -3.38 9.84
N GLY A 257 -7.52 -2.27 10.52
CA GLY A 257 -6.71 -2.33 11.75
C GLY A 257 -7.36 -3.17 12.84
N ILE A 258 -8.66 -3.03 13.06
CA ILE A 258 -9.41 -3.89 13.99
C ILE A 258 -9.33 -5.35 13.56
N ILE A 259 -9.48 -5.65 12.27
CA ILE A 259 -9.38 -7.00 11.73
C ILE A 259 -7.96 -7.56 11.93
N TYR A 260 -6.91 -6.78 11.67
CA TYR A 260 -5.53 -7.22 11.86
C TYR A 260 -5.21 -7.54 13.33
N ILE A 261 -5.62 -6.68 14.27
CA ILE A 261 -5.45 -6.93 15.71
C ILE A 261 -6.20 -8.21 16.10
N PHE A 262 -7.47 -8.34 15.69
CA PHE A 262 -8.31 -9.46 16.01
C PHE A 262 -7.76 -10.79 15.49
N THR A 263 -7.35 -10.83 14.21
CA THR A 263 -6.80 -12.04 13.59
C THR A 263 -5.43 -12.40 14.14
N THR A 264 -4.57 -11.40 14.42
CA THR A 264 -3.24 -11.64 15.01
C THR A 264 -3.39 -12.17 16.44
N TYR A 265 -4.27 -11.60 17.26
CA TYR A 265 -4.59 -12.11 18.58
C TYR A 265 -5.06 -13.57 18.51
N ALA A 266 -6.02 -13.87 17.65
CA ALA A 266 -6.61 -15.19 17.53
C ALA A 266 -5.59 -16.27 17.15
N VAL A 267 -4.74 -15.98 16.18
CA VAL A 267 -3.72 -16.94 15.72
C VAL A 267 -2.59 -17.11 16.73
N ASP A 268 -2.23 -16.03 17.42
CA ASP A 268 -1.21 -16.07 18.47
C ASP A 268 -1.65 -16.96 19.63
N ILE A 269 -2.87 -16.77 20.13
CA ILE A 269 -3.45 -17.62 21.18
C ILE A 269 -3.58 -19.06 20.72
N ALA A 270 -4.04 -19.31 19.49
CA ALA A 270 -4.21 -20.66 18.96
C ALA A 270 -2.89 -21.41 18.76
N TYR A 271 -1.83 -20.71 18.36
CA TYR A 271 -0.49 -21.28 18.17
C TYR A 271 0.28 -21.39 19.50
N GLY A 272 0.04 -20.48 20.41
CA GLY A 272 0.65 -20.35 21.74
C GLY A 272 1.69 -19.23 21.78
N PRO A 273 1.48 -18.19 22.64
CA PRO A 273 2.30 -16.99 22.70
C PRO A 273 3.78 -17.25 22.94
N GLY A 274 4.11 -18.26 23.77
CA GLY A 274 5.51 -18.66 24.06
C GLY A 274 6.26 -19.26 22.87
N LYS A 275 5.57 -19.68 21.82
CA LYS A 275 6.17 -20.27 20.60
C LYS A 275 5.99 -19.40 19.36
N PHE A 276 5.26 -18.29 19.47
CA PHE A 276 4.77 -17.54 18.30
C PHE A 276 5.90 -16.97 17.42
N SER A 277 7.10 -16.76 17.98
CA SER A 277 8.29 -16.40 17.19
C SER A 277 8.62 -17.39 16.07
N SER A 278 8.29 -18.69 16.25
CA SER A 278 8.48 -19.71 15.24
C SER A 278 7.37 -19.76 14.18
N PHE A 279 6.25 -19.03 14.38
CA PHE A 279 5.16 -18.99 13.43
C PHE A 279 5.57 -18.45 12.07
N SER A 280 6.49 -17.47 12.03
CA SER A 280 7.08 -16.95 10.79
C SER A 280 7.93 -17.97 10.05
N SER A 281 8.65 -18.86 10.77
CA SER A 281 9.49 -19.90 10.16
C SER A 281 8.69 -21.09 9.65
N ALA A 282 7.44 -21.26 10.09
CA ALA A 282 6.51 -22.23 9.48
C ALA A 282 6.13 -21.84 8.04
N GLY A 283 6.61 -20.68 7.58
CA GLY A 283 6.53 -20.20 6.22
C GLY A 283 5.10 -19.85 5.77
N ALA A 284 4.90 -19.84 4.47
CA ALA A 284 3.63 -19.52 3.81
C ALA A 284 2.45 -20.39 4.25
N ASN A 285 2.71 -21.50 4.92
CA ASN A 285 1.68 -22.46 5.34
C ASN A 285 1.26 -22.32 6.79
N SER A 286 1.77 -21.36 7.58
CA SER A 286 1.48 -21.29 9.01
C SER A 286 -0.01 -21.17 9.31
N TRP A 287 -0.73 -20.28 8.63
CA TRP A 287 -2.19 -20.17 8.74
C TRP A 287 -2.93 -21.40 8.20
N GLN A 288 -2.52 -21.90 7.01
CA GLN A 288 -3.13 -23.10 6.42
C GLN A 288 -2.82 -24.34 7.28
N GLY A 289 -1.61 -24.44 7.80
CA GLY A 289 -1.21 -25.57 8.67
C GLY A 289 -2.03 -25.60 9.96
N LEU A 290 -2.18 -24.44 10.60
CA LEU A 290 -2.98 -24.32 11.83
C LEU A 290 -4.48 -24.58 11.54
N ALA A 291 -5.01 -24.02 10.44
CA ALA A 291 -6.40 -24.28 10.02
C ALA A 291 -6.65 -25.75 9.70
N LYS A 292 -5.70 -26.44 9.04
CA LYS A 292 -5.79 -27.88 8.74
C LYS A 292 -5.75 -28.72 10.02
N ALA A 293 -4.86 -28.41 10.95
CA ALA A 293 -4.74 -29.13 12.20
C ALA A 293 -5.98 -29.00 13.08
N SER A 294 -6.61 -27.81 13.09
CA SER A 294 -7.77 -27.52 13.97
C SER A 294 -9.12 -27.84 13.33
N TYR A 295 -9.27 -27.61 12.01
CA TYR A 295 -10.59 -27.63 11.33
C TYR A 295 -10.55 -28.32 9.95
N GLY A 296 -9.58 -29.24 9.72
CA GLY A 296 -9.52 -30.06 8.53
C GLY A 296 -9.53 -29.27 7.24
N ILE A 297 -10.55 -29.44 6.40
CA ILE A 297 -10.65 -28.85 5.06
C ILE A 297 -10.62 -27.32 5.01
N PHE A 298 -10.78 -26.62 6.15
CA PHE A 298 -10.83 -25.16 6.19
C PHE A 298 -9.55 -24.50 5.65
N TRP A 299 -8.43 -25.21 5.63
CA TRP A 299 -7.19 -24.76 5.02
C TRP A 299 -7.35 -24.34 3.56
N VAL A 300 -8.28 -24.97 2.81
CA VAL A 300 -8.55 -24.63 1.41
C VAL A 300 -9.11 -23.21 1.29
N LEU A 301 -10.02 -22.82 2.20
CA LEU A 301 -10.58 -21.47 2.20
C LEU A 301 -9.51 -20.44 2.52
N VAL A 302 -8.62 -20.73 3.47
CA VAL A 302 -7.47 -19.86 3.79
C VAL A 302 -6.53 -19.72 2.59
N PHE A 303 -6.19 -20.83 1.93
CA PHE A 303 -5.37 -20.85 0.73
C PHE A 303 -5.97 -19.97 -0.39
N LEU A 304 -7.26 -20.17 -0.69
CA LEU A 304 -7.96 -19.39 -1.71
C LEU A 304 -8.04 -17.91 -1.35
N ALA A 305 -8.22 -17.57 -0.05
CA ALA A 305 -8.23 -16.19 0.42
C ALA A 305 -6.87 -15.51 0.22
N VAL A 306 -5.76 -16.20 0.53
CA VAL A 306 -4.41 -15.66 0.34
C VAL A 306 -4.07 -15.49 -1.13
N VAL A 307 -4.32 -16.48 -1.97
CA VAL A 307 -4.08 -16.42 -3.43
C VAL A 307 -4.89 -15.27 -4.06
N ASN A 308 -6.14 -15.15 -3.66
CA ASN A 308 -6.99 -14.05 -4.10
C ASN A 308 -6.42 -12.68 -3.71
N SER A 309 -6.06 -12.54 -2.44
CA SER A 309 -5.54 -11.30 -1.88
C SER A 309 -4.25 -10.85 -2.58
N THR A 310 -3.32 -11.77 -2.82
CA THR A 310 -2.05 -11.47 -3.51
C THR A 310 -2.29 -10.95 -4.94
N ILE A 311 -3.18 -11.59 -5.70
CA ILE A 311 -3.50 -11.16 -7.07
C ILE A 311 -4.24 -9.82 -7.08
N ALA A 312 -5.22 -9.65 -6.18
CA ALA A 312 -6.02 -8.44 -6.10
C ALA A 312 -5.16 -7.22 -5.76
N ASN A 313 -4.26 -7.34 -4.77
CA ASN A 313 -3.38 -6.24 -4.39
C ASN A 313 -2.29 -5.98 -5.43
N ALA A 314 -1.67 -7.01 -6.01
CA ALA A 314 -0.73 -6.81 -7.12
C ALA A 314 -1.38 -6.02 -8.28
N ASN A 315 -2.67 -6.30 -8.57
CA ASN A 315 -3.42 -5.54 -9.54
C ASN A 315 -3.73 -4.10 -9.07
N ALA A 316 -4.01 -3.88 -7.77
CA ALA A 316 -4.22 -2.55 -7.22
C ALA A 316 -2.95 -1.69 -7.31
N GLY A 317 -1.79 -2.19 -6.89
CA GLY A 317 -0.49 -1.50 -7.01
C GLY A 317 -0.12 -1.23 -8.48
N SER A 318 -0.34 -2.20 -9.37
CA SER A 318 -0.15 -2.01 -10.82
C SER A 318 -1.05 -0.89 -11.38
N ASN A 319 -2.29 -0.77 -10.91
CA ASN A 319 -3.18 0.31 -11.33
C ASN A 319 -2.70 1.68 -10.85
N VAL A 320 -2.22 1.80 -9.60
CA VAL A 320 -1.70 3.06 -9.06
C VAL A 320 -0.42 3.47 -9.78
N SER A 321 0.58 2.58 -9.86
CA SER A 321 1.86 2.87 -10.51
C SER A 321 1.70 3.29 -11.98
N THR A 322 0.84 2.60 -12.73
CA THR A 322 0.61 2.91 -14.15
C THR A 322 -0.12 4.24 -14.36
N ARG A 323 -1.01 4.65 -13.45
CA ARG A 323 -1.65 5.97 -13.49
C ARG A 323 -0.69 7.08 -13.10
N MET A 324 0.16 6.85 -12.11
CA MET A 324 1.23 7.80 -11.78
C MET A 324 2.20 7.96 -12.93
N ALA A 325 2.65 6.86 -13.55
CA ALA A 325 3.50 6.89 -14.74
C ALA A 325 2.83 7.62 -15.91
N PHE A 326 1.52 7.41 -16.10
CA PHE A 326 0.72 8.13 -17.10
C PHE A 326 0.68 9.63 -16.80
N ALA A 327 0.38 10.03 -15.56
CA ALA A 327 0.32 11.44 -15.16
C ALA A 327 1.65 12.14 -15.35
N LEU A 328 2.76 11.54 -14.90
CA LEU A 328 4.11 12.07 -15.08
C LEU A 328 4.55 12.09 -16.55
N GLY A 329 4.11 11.11 -17.35
CA GLY A 329 4.32 11.09 -18.80
C GLY A 329 3.57 12.21 -19.53
N ARG A 330 2.35 12.57 -19.09
CA ARG A 330 1.53 13.65 -19.63
C ARG A 330 2.20 15.02 -19.47
N ILE A 331 2.76 15.30 -18.31
CA ILE A 331 3.51 16.53 -18.02
C ILE A 331 4.99 16.46 -18.47
N ARG A 332 5.39 15.38 -19.17
CA ARG A 332 6.73 15.15 -19.71
C ARG A 332 7.86 15.08 -18.65
N MET A 333 7.55 14.69 -17.43
CA MET A 333 8.53 14.32 -16.42
C MET A 333 9.00 12.88 -16.59
N LEU A 334 8.18 12.03 -17.19
CA LEU A 334 8.55 10.72 -17.70
C LEU A 334 8.36 10.66 -19.23
N PRO A 335 8.91 9.64 -19.92
CA PRO A 335 8.77 9.49 -21.37
C PRO A 335 7.30 9.50 -21.80
N ARG A 336 6.98 10.27 -22.86
CA ARG A 336 5.61 10.48 -23.36
C ARG A 336 4.86 9.20 -23.72
N PHE A 337 5.57 8.13 -24.10
CA PHE A 337 4.92 6.88 -24.48
C PHE A 337 4.14 6.27 -23.29
N LEU A 338 4.54 6.55 -22.03
CA LEU A 338 3.82 6.09 -20.84
C LEU A 338 2.43 6.74 -20.69
N SER A 339 2.20 7.88 -21.34
CA SER A 339 0.89 8.55 -21.39
C SER A 339 0.01 8.13 -22.58
N THR A 340 0.39 7.06 -23.31
CA THR A 340 -0.41 6.54 -24.42
C THR A 340 -1.57 5.70 -23.93
N VAL A 341 -2.80 6.06 -24.38
CA VAL A 341 -4.04 5.39 -23.98
C VAL A 341 -4.50 4.43 -25.08
N HIS A 342 -4.92 3.24 -24.71
CA HIS A 342 -5.48 2.26 -25.64
C HIS A 342 -6.83 2.73 -26.19
N PRO A 343 -7.08 2.73 -27.52
CA PRO A 343 -8.29 3.30 -28.11
C PRO A 343 -9.59 2.67 -27.61
N ARG A 344 -9.61 1.35 -27.44
CA ARG A 344 -10.80 0.58 -27.04
C ARG A 344 -10.98 0.50 -25.51
N TYR A 345 -9.89 0.19 -24.76
CA TYR A 345 -9.97 -0.10 -23.33
C TYR A 345 -9.78 1.12 -22.45
N ARG A 346 -9.30 2.24 -23.02
CA ARG A 346 -9.02 3.50 -22.29
C ARG A 346 -8.04 3.31 -21.12
N SER A 347 -7.14 2.30 -21.22
CA SER A 347 -6.07 2.02 -20.28
C SER A 347 -4.73 2.57 -20.78
N PRO A 348 -3.78 2.97 -19.90
CA PRO A 348 -2.43 3.37 -20.27
C PRO A 348 -1.57 2.14 -20.59
N TYR A 349 -1.85 1.45 -21.69
CA TYR A 349 -1.36 0.11 -21.98
C TYR A 349 0.16 -0.02 -22.03
N LEU A 350 0.88 1.02 -22.48
CA LEU A 350 2.35 0.97 -22.49
C LEU A 350 2.93 1.08 -21.07
N ALA A 351 2.32 1.90 -20.19
CA ALA A 351 2.69 1.91 -18.79
C ALA A 351 2.40 0.56 -18.11
N VAL A 352 1.27 -0.09 -18.48
CA VAL A 352 0.94 -1.45 -17.98
C VAL A 352 1.98 -2.48 -18.42
N LEU A 353 2.46 -2.41 -19.66
CA LEU A 353 3.52 -3.31 -20.16
C LEU A 353 4.85 -3.08 -19.43
N VAL A 354 5.25 -1.83 -19.23
CA VAL A 354 6.47 -1.50 -18.46
C VAL A 354 6.36 -1.99 -17.02
N GLN A 355 5.23 -1.73 -16.35
CA GLN A 355 4.95 -2.24 -15.01
C GLN A 355 5.01 -3.77 -14.96
N TRP A 356 4.44 -4.46 -15.94
CA TRP A 356 4.49 -5.91 -16.01
C TRP A 356 5.90 -6.46 -16.15
N VAL A 357 6.74 -5.84 -16.99
CA VAL A 357 8.16 -6.26 -17.13
C VAL A 357 8.90 -6.13 -15.81
N ILE A 358 8.73 -5.00 -15.09
CA ILE A 358 9.32 -4.79 -13.76
C ILE A 358 8.73 -5.80 -12.76
N GLY A 359 7.39 -5.93 -12.75
CA GLY A 359 6.64 -6.81 -11.88
C GLY A 359 6.99 -8.29 -12.04
N LEU A 360 7.49 -8.70 -13.21
CA LEU A 360 7.98 -10.07 -13.47
C LEU A 360 9.48 -10.20 -13.19
N ALA A 361 10.30 -9.25 -13.62
CA ALA A 361 11.74 -9.35 -13.52
C ALA A 361 12.24 -9.28 -12.07
N VAL A 362 11.72 -8.33 -11.27
CA VAL A 362 12.16 -8.12 -9.87
C VAL A 362 11.96 -9.37 -9.01
N PRO A 363 10.75 -9.98 -8.95
CA PRO A 363 10.54 -11.15 -8.10
C PRO A 363 11.33 -12.37 -8.57
N LEU A 364 11.53 -12.54 -9.88
CA LEU A 364 12.37 -13.64 -10.39
C LEU A 364 13.85 -13.43 -10.01
N ILE A 365 14.38 -12.21 -10.17
CA ILE A 365 15.76 -11.89 -9.77
C ILE A 365 15.95 -12.12 -8.28
N LEU A 366 15.09 -11.54 -7.44
CA LEU A 366 15.19 -11.67 -5.98
C LEU A 366 15.00 -13.11 -5.52
N GLY A 367 14.00 -13.79 -6.08
CA GLY A 367 13.68 -15.17 -5.70
C GLY A 367 14.75 -16.18 -6.10
N PHE A 368 15.40 -16.02 -7.26
CA PHE A 368 16.52 -16.89 -7.65
C PHE A 368 17.83 -16.54 -6.94
N ALA A 369 18.06 -15.25 -6.62
CA ALA A 369 19.28 -14.83 -5.92
C ALA A 369 19.29 -15.17 -4.43
N TYR A 370 18.15 -14.99 -3.74
CA TYR A 370 18.07 -15.08 -2.27
C TYR A 370 17.03 -16.08 -1.76
N GLY A 371 16.25 -16.68 -2.65
CA GLY A 371 15.04 -17.43 -2.32
C GLY A 371 13.80 -16.54 -2.21
N PRO A 372 12.60 -17.07 -2.51
CA PRO A 372 11.39 -16.25 -2.64
C PRO A 372 10.94 -15.58 -1.33
N ILE A 373 11.13 -16.22 -0.18
CA ILE A 373 10.77 -15.65 1.14
C ILE A 373 11.74 -14.52 1.51
N THR A 374 13.04 -14.74 1.35
CA THR A 374 14.06 -13.71 1.64
C THR A 374 13.93 -12.53 0.68
N GLY A 375 13.63 -12.79 -0.60
CA GLY A 375 13.33 -11.75 -1.59
C GLY A 375 12.10 -10.93 -1.21
N PHE A 376 11.04 -11.57 -0.71
CA PHE A 376 9.85 -10.90 -0.18
C PHE A 376 10.19 -9.98 1.01
N VAL A 377 10.96 -10.48 1.98
CA VAL A 377 11.38 -9.71 3.17
C VAL A 377 12.23 -8.50 2.78
N PHE A 378 13.13 -8.65 1.82
CA PHE A 378 13.95 -7.55 1.30
C PHE A 378 13.09 -6.49 0.60
N ASP A 379 12.22 -6.90 -0.33
CA ASP A 379 11.33 -5.98 -1.06
C ASP A 379 10.38 -5.25 -0.10
N ALA A 380 9.83 -5.96 0.88
CA ALA A 380 9.05 -5.41 1.99
C ALA A 380 9.77 -4.29 2.74
N THR A 381 11.05 -4.50 3.07
CA THR A 381 11.87 -3.53 3.82
C THR A 381 12.13 -2.28 2.97
N VAL A 382 12.39 -2.43 1.67
CA VAL A 382 12.56 -1.31 0.73
C VAL A 382 11.27 -0.50 0.62
N ILE A 383 10.12 -1.16 0.47
CA ILE A 383 8.81 -0.50 0.40
C ILE A 383 8.55 0.31 1.68
N VAL A 384 8.73 -0.30 2.85
CA VAL A 384 8.46 0.36 4.15
C VAL A 384 9.34 1.58 4.33
N LEU A 385 10.63 1.51 3.98
CA LEU A 385 11.54 2.63 4.11
C LEU A 385 11.04 3.88 3.36
N ILE A 386 10.53 3.69 2.15
CA ILE A 386 10.02 4.81 1.34
C ILE A 386 8.62 5.23 1.78
N VAL A 387 7.70 4.28 1.98
CA VAL A 387 6.30 4.62 2.27
C VAL A 387 6.17 5.35 3.61
N VAL A 388 6.96 4.96 4.61
CA VAL A 388 7.02 5.70 5.89
C VAL A 388 7.57 7.11 5.69
N GLY A 389 8.59 7.29 4.84
CA GLY A 389 9.07 8.61 4.44
C GLY A 389 7.98 9.47 3.76
N VAL A 390 7.17 8.86 2.89
CA VAL A 390 6.00 9.51 2.26
C VAL A 390 4.96 9.91 3.31
N TYR A 391 4.66 9.05 4.27
CA TYR A 391 3.70 9.33 5.33
C TYR A 391 4.16 10.49 6.23
N ILE A 392 5.42 10.50 6.65
CA ILE A 392 6.02 11.63 7.39
C ILE A 392 5.95 12.93 6.56
N ALA A 393 6.20 12.86 5.26
CA ALA A 393 6.09 14.03 4.39
C ALA A 393 4.63 14.53 4.27
N CYS A 394 3.64 13.64 4.25
CA CYS A 394 2.22 14.01 4.29
C CYS A 394 1.82 14.66 5.62
N ASP A 395 2.33 14.15 6.74
CA ASP A 395 2.09 14.75 8.06
C ASP A 395 2.67 16.16 8.13
N LEU A 396 3.91 16.36 7.68
CA LEU A 396 4.51 17.69 7.54
C LEU A 396 3.74 18.61 6.59
N ALA A 397 3.25 18.04 5.47
CA ALA A 397 2.44 18.78 4.50
C ALA A 397 1.10 19.23 5.09
N CYS A 398 0.47 18.42 5.94
CA CYS A 398 -0.75 18.80 6.65
C CYS A 398 -0.50 20.03 7.52
N ILE A 399 0.54 20.01 8.36
CA ILE A 399 0.94 21.15 9.19
C ILE A 399 1.18 22.39 8.32
N GLY A 400 2.01 22.24 7.28
CA GLY A 400 2.40 23.35 6.39
C GLY A 400 1.20 23.94 5.64
N TYR A 401 0.30 23.11 5.13
CA TYR A 401 -0.86 23.54 4.38
C TYR A 401 -1.82 24.39 5.22
N TYR A 402 -2.18 23.90 6.41
CA TYR A 402 -3.13 24.65 7.26
C TYR A 402 -2.51 25.91 7.83
N LEU A 403 -1.23 25.93 8.18
CA LEU A 403 -0.57 27.14 8.67
C LEU A 403 -0.39 28.22 7.60
N ARG A 404 -0.26 27.84 6.31
CA ARG A 404 0.00 28.81 5.22
C ARG A 404 -1.25 29.19 4.44
N HIS A 405 -2.13 28.23 4.14
CA HIS A 405 -3.22 28.40 3.19
C HIS A 405 -4.62 28.37 3.81
N ARG A 406 -4.77 27.83 5.03
CA ARG A 406 -6.08 27.65 5.69
C ARG A 406 -6.02 27.93 7.19
N ARG A 407 -5.47 29.05 7.57
CA ARG A 407 -5.36 29.46 8.99
C ARG A 407 -6.71 29.59 9.69
N GLU A 408 -7.76 29.98 8.98
CA GLU A 408 -9.13 30.08 9.50
C GLU A 408 -9.73 28.71 9.88
N ASP A 409 -9.36 27.65 9.17
CA ASP A 409 -9.78 26.27 9.42
C ASP A 409 -8.81 25.51 10.34
N PHE A 410 -7.74 26.17 10.83
CA PHE A 410 -6.69 25.52 11.61
C PHE A 410 -7.19 25.03 12.96
N ASN A 411 -7.15 23.71 13.16
CA ASN A 411 -7.41 23.08 14.46
C ASN A 411 -6.09 22.51 15.00
N PRO A 412 -5.59 23.02 16.17
CA PRO A 412 -4.29 22.58 16.72
C PRO A 412 -4.20 21.06 16.95
N LEU A 413 -5.30 20.42 17.35
CA LEU A 413 -5.31 18.99 17.58
C LEU A 413 -5.16 18.21 16.26
N LEU A 414 -5.98 18.52 15.25
CA LEU A 414 -6.03 17.77 13.99
C LEU A 414 -4.88 18.10 13.03
N HIS A 415 -4.41 19.36 13.03
CA HIS A 415 -3.48 19.83 12.01
C HIS A 415 -2.06 20.09 12.53
N LEU A 416 -1.82 19.86 13.83
CA LEU A 416 -0.48 19.96 14.45
C LEU A 416 -0.17 18.74 15.32
N VAL A 417 -0.99 18.47 16.37
CA VAL A 417 -0.69 17.42 17.34
C VAL A 417 -0.75 16.03 16.68
N VAL A 418 -1.83 15.74 15.95
CA VAL A 418 -2.02 14.44 15.27
C VAL A 418 -0.90 14.16 14.26
N PRO A 419 -0.54 15.07 13.32
CA PRO A 419 0.59 14.85 12.43
C PRO A 419 1.93 14.69 13.14
N ILE A 420 2.21 15.46 14.21
CA ILE A 420 3.44 15.29 15.00
C ILE A 420 3.50 13.91 15.64
N LEU A 421 2.38 13.43 16.21
CA LEU A 421 2.29 12.07 16.75
C LEU A 421 2.51 11.01 15.68
N GLY A 422 2.02 11.21 14.45
CA GLY A 422 2.31 10.36 13.30
C GLY A 422 3.79 10.29 12.97
N ILE A 423 4.46 11.44 12.87
CA ILE A 423 5.91 11.53 12.62
C ILE A 423 6.70 10.79 13.71
N VAL A 424 6.38 11.04 14.99
CA VAL A 424 7.06 10.41 16.13
C VAL A 424 6.83 8.89 16.14
N ALA A 425 5.61 8.45 15.86
CA ALA A 425 5.27 7.03 15.84
C ALA A 425 5.95 6.25 14.70
N PHE A 426 6.16 6.89 13.53
CA PHE A 426 6.85 6.29 12.40
C PHE A 426 8.38 6.37 12.45
N ALA A 427 8.94 7.29 13.22
CA ALA A 427 10.40 7.48 13.28
C ALA A 427 11.17 6.19 13.62
N PRO A 428 10.78 5.36 14.62
CA PRO A 428 11.47 4.10 14.91
C PRO A 428 11.42 3.11 13.74
N ALA A 429 10.28 2.97 13.06
CA ALA A 429 10.13 2.08 11.91
C ALA A 429 10.98 2.55 10.72
N LEU A 430 11.05 3.86 10.48
CA LEU A 430 11.92 4.46 9.46
C LEU A 430 13.39 4.15 9.72
N LEU A 431 13.87 4.40 10.95
CA LEU A 431 15.25 4.13 11.34
C LEU A 431 15.59 2.65 11.24
N ALA A 432 14.68 1.77 11.68
CA ALA A 432 14.86 0.32 11.59
C ALA A 432 14.93 -0.15 10.12
N ALA A 433 14.02 0.30 9.25
CA ALA A 433 14.02 -0.06 7.83
C ALA A 433 15.23 0.54 7.05
N ALA A 434 15.76 1.68 7.52
CA ALA A 434 16.98 2.27 6.97
C ALA A 434 18.25 1.58 7.46
N GLY A 435 18.17 0.69 8.46
CA GLY A 435 19.35 0.07 9.10
C GLY A 435 20.15 1.04 9.97
N ILE A 436 19.55 2.16 10.41
CA ILE A 436 20.22 3.20 11.19
C ILE A 436 20.06 2.93 12.69
N GLN A 437 21.12 2.52 13.34
CA GLN A 437 21.14 2.14 14.75
C GLN A 437 21.51 3.32 15.65
N VAL A 438 20.66 4.34 15.72
CA VAL A 438 20.85 5.48 16.63
C VAL A 438 20.58 5.11 18.08
N PHE A 439 19.66 4.16 18.30
CA PHE A 439 19.24 3.72 19.62
C PHE A 439 19.45 2.22 19.79
N SER A 440 19.77 1.78 21.00
CA SER A 440 20.01 0.36 21.34
C SER A 440 18.82 -0.55 21.09
N PHE A 441 17.60 0.00 21.01
CA PHE A 441 16.38 -0.74 20.74
C PHE A 441 16.12 -0.93 19.23
N ILE A 442 16.98 -0.41 18.34
CA ILE A 442 16.87 -0.65 16.88
C ILE A 442 17.79 -1.82 16.53
N ALA A 443 17.17 -2.95 16.13
CA ALA A 443 17.92 -4.13 15.73
C ALA A 443 18.62 -3.93 14.37
N PRO A 444 19.82 -4.53 14.17
CA PRO A 444 20.51 -4.51 12.88
C PRO A 444 19.74 -5.30 11.83
N LEU A 445 19.73 -4.80 10.60
CA LEU A 445 19.24 -5.54 9.45
C LEU A 445 20.29 -6.56 8.97
N THR A 446 19.83 -7.78 8.66
CA THR A 446 20.65 -8.81 8.05
C THR A 446 20.60 -8.73 6.52
N SER A 447 21.63 -9.28 5.84
CA SER A 447 21.64 -9.36 4.37
C SER A 447 20.49 -10.27 3.87
N PRO A 448 19.77 -9.90 2.77
CA PRO A 448 19.96 -8.73 1.91
C PRO A 448 19.27 -7.45 2.40
N SER A 449 18.42 -7.48 3.44
CA SER A 449 17.65 -6.31 3.90
C SER A 449 18.54 -5.14 4.36
N SER A 450 19.79 -5.40 4.76
CA SER A 450 20.78 -4.36 5.06
C SER A 450 21.13 -3.45 3.86
N TYR A 451 20.82 -3.87 2.63
CA TYR A 451 20.99 -3.04 1.42
C TYR A 451 19.79 -2.14 1.10
N SER A 452 18.69 -2.23 1.86
CA SER A 452 17.48 -1.43 1.60
C SER A 452 17.74 0.08 1.55
N GLY A 453 18.54 0.59 2.50
CA GLY A 453 18.94 2.00 2.53
C GLY A 453 19.73 2.43 1.29
N ILE A 454 20.58 1.57 0.76
CA ILE A 454 21.35 1.85 -0.48
C ILE A 454 20.41 1.91 -1.69
N VAL A 455 19.51 0.94 -1.82
CA VAL A 455 18.54 0.89 -2.94
C VAL A 455 17.66 2.14 -2.95
N VAL A 456 17.11 2.48 -1.79
CA VAL A 456 16.29 3.68 -1.63
C VAL A 456 17.10 4.96 -1.86
N GLY A 457 18.31 5.02 -1.33
CA GLY A 457 19.22 6.15 -1.51
C GLY A 457 19.56 6.42 -2.99
N VAL A 458 19.85 5.37 -3.75
CA VAL A 458 20.08 5.48 -5.21
C VAL A 458 18.83 5.97 -5.93
N TRP A 459 17.65 5.42 -5.61
CA TRP A 459 16.40 5.87 -6.23
C TRP A 459 16.09 7.35 -5.94
N LEU A 460 16.25 7.77 -4.69
CA LEU A 460 16.03 9.16 -4.30
C LEU A 460 17.08 10.10 -4.91
N LEU A 461 18.34 9.67 -5.02
CA LEU A 461 19.39 10.44 -5.70
C LEU A 461 19.05 10.69 -7.17
N ILE A 462 18.55 9.67 -7.88
CA ILE A 462 18.04 9.84 -9.25
C ILE A 462 16.90 10.86 -9.27
N GLY A 463 15.98 10.79 -8.31
CA GLY A 463 14.89 11.75 -8.16
C GLY A 463 15.40 13.19 -7.94
N VAL A 464 16.41 13.38 -7.10
CA VAL A 464 17.02 14.70 -6.88
C VAL A 464 17.69 15.23 -8.15
N ILE A 465 18.44 14.39 -8.87
CA ILE A 465 19.06 14.77 -10.14
C ILE A 465 18.00 15.22 -11.15
N LEU A 466 16.92 14.44 -11.28
CA LEU A 466 15.79 14.79 -12.16
C LEU A 466 15.10 16.08 -11.71
N LEU A 467 14.91 16.29 -10.40
CA LEU A 467 14.32 17.51 -9.87
C LEU A 467 15.17 18.74 -10.20
N VAL A 468 16.49 18.67 -9.98
CA VAL A 468 17.42 19.74 -10.32
C VAL A 468 17.39 20.06 -11.81
N TYR A 469 17.40 19.02 -12.65
CA TYR A 469 17.27 19.17 -14.10
C TYR A 469 15.95 19.86 -14.49
N PHE A 470 14.81 19.39 -13.99
CA PHE A 470 13.51 19.98 -14.33
C PHE A 470 13.34 21.38 -13.72
N ALA A 471 13.83 21.62 -12.52
CA ALA A 471 13.76 22.96 -11.90
C ALA A 471 14.58 24.01 -12.66
N SER A 472 15.69 23.60 -13.30
CA SER A 472 16.53 24.50 -14.10
C SER A 472 16.07 24.63 -15.55
N ALA A 473 15.71 23.52 -16.21
CA ALA A 473 15.39 23.51 -17.63
C ALA A 473 13.90 23.68 -17.93
N HIS A 474 13.01 23.26 -17.02
CA HIS A 474 11.56 23.21 -17.22
C HIS A 474 10.79 23.47 -15.91
N PRO A 475 10.95 24.65 -15.28
CA PRO A 475 10.34 24.97 -13.96
C PRO A 475 8.80 24.88 -13.99
N GLU A 476 8.19 25.12 -15.14
CA GLU A 476 6.73 24.98 -15.36
C GLU A 476 6.22 23.56 -15.07
N ARG A 477 7.02 22.53 -15.36
CA ARG A 477 6.62 21.13 -15.11
C ARG A 477 6.65 20.79 -13.62
N VAL A 478 7.59 21.36 -12.89
CA VAL A 478 7.65 21.20 -11.42
C VAL A 478 6.47 21.92 -10.76
N ALA A 479 6.12 23.12 -11.24
CA ALA A 479 4.97 23.87 -10.77
C ALA A 479 3.64 23.13 -11.01
N GLU A 480 3.53 22.37 -12.13
CA GLU A 480 2.35 21.58 -12.48
C GLU A 480 2.03 20.49 -11.42
N MET A 481 3.01 20.03 -10.64
CA MET A 481 2.80 19.07 -9.56
C MET A 481 1.85 19.57 -8.46
N SER A 482 1.73 20.88 -8.29
CA SER A 482 0.85 21.50 -7.29
C SER A 482 -0.58 21.80 -7.79
N ARG A 483 -0.85 21.61 -9.11
CA ARG A 483 -2.15 21.92 -9.69
C ARG A 483 -3.21 20.87 -9.36
N VAL A 484 -4.40 21.37 -9.00
CA VAL A 484 -5.60 20.54 -8.79
C VAL A 484 -6.49 20.71 -10.02
N HIS A 485 -6.60 19.67 -10.84
CA HIS A 485 -7.33 19.72 -12.11
C HIS A 485 -8.88 19.68 -11.98
N LEU A 486 -9.44 19.63 -10.77
CA LEU A 486 -10.89 19.63 -10.56
C LEU A 486 -11.56 20.98 -10.84
N ASP A 487 -10.83 22.08 -10.68
CA ASP A 487 -11.39 23.42 -10.88
C ASP A 487 -11.67 23.75 -12.36
N ASP A 488 -10.95 23.13 -13.29
CA ASP A 488 -11.17 23.28 -14.72
C ASP A 488 -12.50 22.66 -15.19
N VAL A 489 -13.06 21.71 -14.43
CA VAL A 489 -14.30 21.00 -14.78
C VAL A 489 -15.54 21.70 -14.23
N GLN A 490 -15.44 22.40 -13.10
CA GLN A 490 -16.55 23.18 -12.53
C GLN A 490 -16.78 24.47 -13.32
N ALA A 491 -15.75 25.05 -13.93
CA ALA A 491 -15.90 26.21 -14.80
C ALA A 491 -16.68 25.88 -16.09
N ASP A 492 -16.54 24.65 -16.61
CA ASP A 492 -17.23 24.22 -17.83
C ASP A 492 -18.71 23.87 -17.60
N THR A 493 -19.07 23.43 -16.37
CA THR A 493 -20.47 23.14 -16.00
C THR A 493 -21.27 24.40 -15.67
N THR A 494 -20.66 25.48 -15.23
CA THR A 494 -21.33 26.77 -14.98
C THR A 494 -21.61 27.53 -16.27
N LEU A 495 -20.95 27.20 -17.37
CA LEU A 495 -21.18 27.79 -18.69
C LEU A 495 -22.29 27.08 -19.50
N MET A 496 -22.84 25.94 -19.00
CA MET A 496 -23.86 25.14 -19.70
C MET A 496 -25.29 25.31 -19.15
N HIS A 497 -25.55 26.25 -18.24
CA HIS A 497 -26.91 26.63 -17.85
C HIS A 497 -27.15 28.09 -18.23
N PRO A 498 -28.04 28.36 -19.23
CA PRO A 498 -28.49 29.70 -19.57
C PRO A 498 -29.39 30.28 -18.48
#